data_4437130c7d9b27f423f89382dc545b08
#
_entry.id   4437130c7d9b27f423f89382dc545b08
#
_cell.length_a   1.000
_cell.length_b   1.000
_cell.length_c   1.000
_cell.angle_alpha   90.00
_cell.angle_beta   90.00
_cell.angle_gamma   90.00
#
_symmetry.space_group_name_H-M   'P 1'
#
loop_
_entity.id
_entity.type
_entity.pdbx_description
1 polymer ?
#
loop_
_entity_poly.entity_id
_entity_poly.type
_entity_poly.pdbx_seq_one_letter_code
_entity_poly.pdbx_strand_id
1 'polypeptide(L)'
;MRQYLEFMRHVKEHGAVKTDRTGTGTLSVFGYQMRFDLAAGFPLLTTKKVHLKSIIHELIWFLQGSTNIAYLNENGVTIWDEWADAQGNLGPVYGYQWRSWPTPDGGHIDQVAQVLEQIRSTPDSRRMIVSSWNVADVPKMKLPPCHAFFQFYVADGKLSCQLYQRSADIFLGVPYLCHIPKMYS
;
A
#
# COMPACT_ATOMS: atom_id res chain seq x y z
N MET A 1 -8.58 9.60 -15.60
CA MET A 1 -7.64 8.49 -15.26
C MET A 1 -6.84 8.00 -16.46
N ARG A 2 -6.19 8.96 -17.13
CA ARG A 2 -5.37 8.66 -18.32
C ARG A 2 -4.21 7.71 -18.00
N GLN A 3 -3.49 7.94 -16.90
CA GLN A 3 -2.33 7.15 -16.47
C GLN A 3 -2.64 5.66 -16.31
N TYR A 4 -3.80 5.33 -15.73
CA TYR A 4 -4.24 3.94 -15.57
C TYR A 4 -4.56 3.28 -16.92
N LEU A 5 -5.22 3.99 -17.82
CA LEU A 5 -5.53 3.48 -19.16
C LEU A 5 -4.27 3.29 -20.02
N GLU A 6 -3.30 4.17 -19.88
CA GLU A 6 -1.98 4.05 -20.52
C GLU A 6 -1.22 2.84 -19.97
N PHE A 7 -1.28 2.61 -18.66
CA PHE A 7 -0.68 1.42 -18.05
C PHE A 7 -1.35 0.13 -18.56
N MET A 8 -2.69 0.07 -18.61
CA MET A 8 -3.41 -1.08 -19.17
C MET A 8 -2.99 -1.36 -20.62
N ARG A 9 -2.90 -0.31 -21.45
CA ARG A 9 -2.46 -0.43 -22.85
C ARG A 9 -1.04 -0.96 -22.92
N HIS A 10 -0.14 -0.42 -22.11
CA HIS A 10 1.24 -0.86 -22.03
C HIS A 10 1.36 -2.34 -21.67
N VAL A 11 0.61 -2.82 -20.67
CA VAL A 11 0.60 -4.25 -20.31
C VAL A 11 0.07 -5.10 -21.46
N LYS A 12 -1.00 -4.65 -22.15
CA LYS A 12 -1.56 -5.37 -23.27
C LYS A 12 -0.59 -5.51 -24.45
N GLU A 13 0.18 -4.45 -24.73
CA GLU A 13 1.06 -4.38 -25.92
C GLU A 13 2.45 -4.98 -25.67
N HIS A 14 2.96 -4.92 -24.43
CA HIS A 14 4.34 -5.28 -24.10
C HIS A 14 4.46 -6.37 -23.03
N GLY A 15 3.33 -6.86 -22.50
CA GLY A 15 3.32 -7.86 -21.43
C GLY A 15 3.83 -9.21 -21.91
N ALA A 16 4.74 -9.79 -21.14
CA ALA A 16 5.14 -11.18 -21.31
C ALA A 16 4.05 -12.13 -20.76
N VAL A 17 3.75 -13.18 -21.50
CA VAL A 17 2.87 -14.25 -21.02
C VAL A 17 3.59 -15.03 -19.94
N LYS A 18 2.96 -15.15 -18.77
CA LYS A 18 3.45 -15.97 -17.66
C LYS A 18 2.36 -16.91 -17.17
N THR A 19 2.76 -18.08 -16.72
CA THR A 19 1.90 -18.96 -15.95
C THR A 19 1.73 -18.44 -14.53
N ASP A 20 0.56 -18.62 -13.96
CA ASP A 20 0.27 -18.34 -12.56
C ASP A 20 -0.13 -19.62 -11.81
N ARG A 21 -0.31 -19.52 -10.48
CA ARG A 21 -0.73 -20.65 -9.65
C ARG A 21 -2.13 -21.18 -9.97
N THR A 22 -2.96 -20.40 -10.68
CA THR A 22 -4.34 -20.74 -11.04
C THR A 22 -4.42 -21.47 -12.39
N GLY A 23 -3.36 -21.45 -13.19
CA GLY A 23 -3.33 -22.00 -14.54
C GLY A 23 -4.02 -21.14 -15.60
N THR A 24 -4.58 -20.00 -15.22
CA THR A 24 -5.25 -19.07 -16.16
C THR A 24 -4.23 -18.34 -17.03
N GLY A 25 -3.04 -18.09 -16.50
CA GLY A 25 -2.00 -17.27 -17.12
C GLY A 25 -2.20 -15.77 -16.91
N THR A 26 -1.13 -15.03 -17.08
CA THR A 26 -1.12 -13.57 -16.94
C THR A 26 -0.31 -12.90 -18.04
N LEU A 27 -0.67 -11.66 -18.40
CA LEU A 27 0.22 -10.74 -19.08
C LEU A 27 0.92 -9.89 -18.02
N SER A 28 2.25 -9.85 -18.03
CA SER A 28 3.04 -9.22 -16.99
C SER A 28 4.12 -8.32 -17.56
N VAL A 29 4.28 -7.12 -16.99
CA VAL A 29 5.43 -6.24 -17.19
C VAL A 29 6.19 -6.07 -15.88
N PHE A 30 7.50 -5.87 -15.97
CA PHE A 30 8.32 -5.56 -14.81
C PHE A 30 8.64 -4.07 -14.78
N GLY A 31 8.12 -3.40 -13.75
CA GLY A 31 8.33 -1.97 -13.55
C GLY A 31 7.47 -1.09 -14.46
N TYR A 32 6.59 -0.32 -13.86
CA TYR A 32 5.85 0.76 -14.51
C TYR A 32 5.58 1.85 -13.48
N GLN A 33 5.76 3.11 -13.84
CA GLN A 33 5.53 4.23 -12.94
C GLN A 33 4.35 5.07 -13.45
N MET A 34 3.36 5.29 -12.58
CA MET A 34 2.31 6.28 -12.78
C MET A 34 2.55 7.49 -11.89
N ARG A 35 2.23 8.68 -12.39
CA ARG A 35 2.32 9.94 -11.64
C ARG A 35 0.96 10.61 -11.61
N PHE A 36 0.56 11.07 -10.44
CA PHE A 36 -0.71 11.76 -10.21
C PHE A 36 -0.45 13.13 -9.57
N ASP A 37 -0.98 14.17 -10.20
CA ASP A 37 -1.01 15.49 -9.58
C ASP A 37 -2.21 15.57 -8.66
N LEU A 38 -1.95 15.59 -7.35
CA LEU A 38 -3.00 15.61 -6.34
C LEU A 38 -3.68 16.98 -6.22
N ALA A 39 -3.04 18.07 -6.69
CA ALA A 39 -3.66 19.37 -6.79
C ALA A 39 -4.79 19.39 -7.83
N ALA A 40 -4.69 18.58 -8.89
CA ALA A 40 -5.75 18.39 -9.88
C ALA A 40 -6.94 17.56 -9.37
N GLY A 41 -6.84 16.95 -8.20
CA GLY A 41 -7.89 16.17 -7.57
C GLY A 41 -7.47 14.77 -7.14
N PHE A 42 -8.37 14.10 -6.45
CA PHE A 42 -8.17 12.74 -5.99
C PHE A 42 -8.17 11.74 -7.17
N PRO A 43 -7.15 10.89 -7.33
CA PRO A 43 -7.04 9.98 -8.47
C PRO A 43 -7.99 8.76 -8.36
N LEU A 44 -9.27 9.01 -8.07
CA LEU A 44 -10.29 7.97 -8.01
C LEU A 44 -10.56 7.40 -9.40
N LEU A 45 -10.41 6.10 -9.54
CA LEU A 45 -10.74 5.40 -10.78
C LEU A 45 -12.25 5.46 -11.05
N THR A 46 -12.61 5.86 -12.27
CA THR A 46 -14.01 5.94 -12.74
C THR A 46 -14.37 4.85 -13.75
N THR A 47 -13.37 4.11 -14.24
CA THR A 47 -13.55 2.99 -15.18
C THR A 47 -14.03 1.69 -14.53
N LYS A 48 -14.02 1.66 -13.20
CA LYS A 48 -14.50 0.57 -12.36
C LYS A 48 -15.16 1.17 -11.12
N LYS A 49 -16.23 0.53 -10.62
CA LYS A 49 -16.81 0.91 -9.32
C LYS A 49 -15.85 0.50 -8.21
N VAL A 50 -15.27 1.47 -7.54
CA VAL A 50 -14.36 1.28 -6.40
C VAL A 50 -15.14 1.50 -5.10
N HIS A 51 -14.98 0.60 -4.13
CA HIS A 51 -15.65 0.69 -2.84
C HIS A 51 -14.81 1.57 -1.90
N LEU A 52 -15.01 2.89 -2.00
CA LEU A 52 -14.20 3.90 -1.28
C LEU A 52 -14.22 3.69 0.24
N LYS A 53 -15.35 3.25 0.80
CA LYS A 53 -15.46 2.93 2.24
C LYS A 53 -14.41 1.91 2.68
N SER A 54 -14.23 0.82 1.93
CA SER A 54 -13.21 -0.20 2.23
C SER A 54 -11.80 0.37 2.21
N ILE A 55 -11.47 1.21 1.24
CA ILE A 55 -10.16 1.84 1.12
C ILE A 55 -9.86 2.71 2.35
N ILE A 56 -10.83 3.54 2.76
CA ILE A 56 -10.69 4.44 3.90
C ILE A 56 -10.49 3.64 5.20
N HIS A 57 -11.34 2.65 5.45
CA HIS A 57 -11.24 1.85 6.67
C HIS A 57 -9.99 0.98 6.70
N GLU A 58 -9.57 0.41 5.58
CA GLU A 58 -8.30 -0.33 5.49
C GLU A 58 -7.11 0.55 5.86
N LEU A 59 -7.05 1.77 5.34
CA LEU A 59 -5.95 2.67 5.67
C LEU A 59 -5.99 3.15 7.13
N ILE A 60 -7.17 3.44 7.68
CA ILE A 60 -7.32 3.75 9.11
C ILE A 60 -6.82 2.58 9.95
N TRP A 61 -7.18 1.35 9.58
CA TRP A 61 -6.75 0.12 10.24
C TRP A 61 -5.23 -0.06 10.20
N PHE A 62 -4.58 0.19 9.07
CA PHE A 62 -3.11 0.21 8.98
C PHE A 62 -2.49 1.27 9.88
N LEU A 63 -3.04 2.50 9.89
CA LEU A 63 -2.54 3.60 10.71
C LEU A 63 -2.73 3.37 12.21
N GLN A 64 -3.72 2.58 12.60
CA GLN A 64 -3.90 2.12 13.99
C GLN A 64 -2.88 1.07 14.43
N GLY A 65 -2.09 0.52 13.50
CA GLY A 65 -1.15 -0.57 13.77
C GLY A 65 -1.82 -1.92 14.01
N SER A 66 -3.12 -2.02 13.75
CA SER A 66 -3.88 -3.25 13.95
C SER A 66 -3.57 -4.30 12.91
N THR A 67 -3.65 -5.58 13.31
CA THR A 67 -3.49 -6.75 12.44
C THR A 67 -4.65 -7.74 12.58
N ASN A 68 -5.65 -7.41 13.41
CA ASN A 68 -6.88 -8.17 13.58
C ASN A 68 -8.00 -7.49 12.79
N ILE A 69 -8.79 -8.28 12.05
CA ILE A 69 -9.82 -7.80 11.12
C ILE A 69 -11.13 -7.35 11.82
N ALA A 70 -11.25 -7.47 13.13
CA ALA A 70 -12.49 -7.12 13.85
C ALA A 70 -12.99 -5.71 13.53
N TYR A 71 -12.09 -4.70 13.59
CA TYR A 71 -12.42 -3.33 13.23
C TYR A 71 -12.97 -3.21 11.79
N LEU A 72 -12.37 -3.94 10.83
CA LEU A 72 -12.82 -3.92 9.43
C LEU A 72 -14.23 -4.50 9.31
N ASN A 73 -14.49 -5.64 9.94
CA ASN A 73 -15.78 -6.33 9.92
C ASN A 73 -16.89 -5.52 10.61
N GLU A 74 -16.60 -4.87 11.76
CA GLU A 74 -17.49 -3.93 12.43
C GLU A 74 -17.92 -2.77 11.50
N ASN A 75 -17.06 -2.40 10.57
CA ASN A 75 -17.34 -1.37 9.58
C ASN A 75 -17.84 -1.92 8.22
N GLY A 76 -18.17 -3.22 8.15
CA GLY A 76 -18.69 -3.87 6.95
C GLY A 76 -17.66 -3.99 5.83
N VAL A 77 -16.38 -4.12 6.17
CA VAL A 77 -15.26 -4.33 5.25
C VAL A 77 -14.72 -5.74 5.42
N THR A 78 -14.82 -6.56 4.37
CA THR A 78 -14.55 -8.00 4.40
C THR A 78 -13.37 -8.41 3.50
N ILE A 79 -12.61 -7.44 2.98
CA ILE A 79 -11.56 -7.69 1.98
C ILE A 79 -10.37 -8.51 2.49
N TRP A 80 -10.27 -8.71 3.81
CA TRP A 80 -9.21 -9.46 4.47
C TRP A 80 -9.67 -10.79 5.09
N ASP A 81 -10.98 -11.11 5.04
CA ASP A 81 -11.57 -12.26 5.72
C ASP A 81 -10.96 -13.59 5.28
N GLU A 82 -10.70 -13.77 3.99
CA GLU A 82 -10.14 -15.02 3.43
C GLU A 82 -8.71 -15.31 3.90
N TRP A 83 -7.99 -14.29 4.40
CA TRP A 83 -6.59 -14.43 4.83
C TRP A 83 -6.45 -14.58 6.34
N ALA A 84 -7.45 -14.16 7.10
CA ALA A 84 -7.40 -14.17 8.55
C ALA A 84 -7.49 -15.60 9.12
N ASP A 85 -6.85 -15.82 10.27
CA ASP A 85 -7.06 -17.04 11.04
C ASP A 85 -8.44 -17.06 11.72
N ALA A 86 -8.76 -18.15 12.43
CA ALA A 86 -10.04 -18.31 13.11
C ALA A 86 -10.32 -17.26 14.20
N GLN A 87 -9.30 -16.54 14.66
CA GLN A 87 -9.39 -15.45 15.62
C GLN A 87 -9.34 -14.07 14.94
N GLY A 88 -9.32 -14.02 13.63
CA GLY A 88 -9.28 -12.78 12.85
C GLY A 88 -7.89 -12.15 12.72
N ASN A 89 -6.80 -12.86 13.00
CA ASN A 89 -5.46 -12.32 12.96
C ASN A 89 -4.76 -12.61 11.62
N LEU A 90 -3.96 -11.65 11.15
CA LEU A 90 -3.19 -11.72 9.91
C LEU A 90 -1.67 -11.87 10.12
N GLY A 91 -1.23 -11.87 11.39
CA GLY A 91 0.19 -11.77 11.71
C GLY A 91 0.72 -10.33 11.57
N PRO A 92 2.05 -10.11 11.59
CA PRO A 92 2.65 -8.79 11.67
C PRO A 92 2.64 -8.05 10.31
N VAL A 93 1.45 -7.89 9.71
CA VAL A 93 1.26 -7.23 8.40
C VAL A 93 1.30 -5.71 8.53
N TYR A 94 1.34 -5.01 7.43
CA TYR A 94 1.32 -3.56 7.19
C TYR A 94 1.31 -2.64 8.43
N GLY A 95 0.19 -2.54 9.13
CA GLY A 95 0.01 -1.64 10.26
C GLY A 95 0.98 -1.92 11.40
N TYR A 96 1.25 -3.19 11.70
CA TYR A 96 2.25 -3.56 12.69
C TYR A 96 3.64 -3.05 12.29
N GLN A 97 4.05 -3.28 11.05
CA GLN A 97 5.35 -2.81 10.58
C GLN A 97 5.44 -1.29 10.56
N TRP A 98 4.37 -0.59 10.22
CA TRP A 98 4.34 0.87 10.15
C TRP A 98 4.43 1.54 11.53
N ARG A 99 3.73 0.96 12.52
CA ARG A 99 3.52 1.59 13.82
C ARG A 99 4.32 0.96 14.96
N SER A 100 4.84 -0.25 14.76
CA SER A 100 5.49 -1.03 15.80
C SER A 100 6.56 -1.96 15.23
N TRP A 101 7.47 -1.43 14.41
CA TRP A 101 8.59 -2.20 13.85
C TRP A 101 9.50 -2.71 14.99
N PRO A 102 9.71 -4.05 15.12
CA PRO A 102 10.49 -4.60 16.23
C PRO A 102 11.98 -4.27 16.09
N THR A 103 12.62 -3.98 17.21
CA THR A 103 14.07 -3.77 17.31
C THR A 103 14.76 -4.94 18.02
N PRO A 104 16.05 -5.18 17.79
CA PRO A 104 16.78 -6.30 18.39
C PRO A 104 16.85 -6.29 19.92
N ASP A 105 16.71 -5.11 20.53
CA ASP A 105 16.69 -4.91 22.00
C ASP A 105 15.31 -5.12 22.62
N GLY A 106 14.31 -5.57 21.83
CA GLY A 106 12.94 -5.80 22.26
C GLY A 106 12.06 -4.54 22.27
N GLY A 107 12.59 -3.41 21.79
CA GLY A 107 11.81 -2.18 21.58
C GLY A 107 11.04 -2.18 20.25
N HIS A 108 10.41 -1.06 19.96
CA HIS A 108 9.64 -0.85 18.74
C HIS A 108 9.85 0.54 18.17
N ILE A 109 9.79 0.65 16.83
CA ILE A 109 9.87 1.91 16.09
C ILE A 109 8.53 2.20 15.43
N ASP A 110 7.98 3.38 15.69
CA ASP A 110 6.84 3.94 14.95
C ASP A 110 7.36 4.73 13.74
N GLN A 111 7.43 4.07 12.59
CA GLN A 111 7.95 4.65 11.34
C GLN A 111 7.08 5.84 10.88
N VAL A 112 5.76 5.75 11.04
CA VAL A 112 4.84 6.83 10.63
C VAL A 112 5.06 8.07 11.49
N ALA A 113 5.18 7.92 12.82
CA ALA A 113 5.47 9.04 13.71
C ALA A 113 6.82 9.68 13.38
N GLN A 114 7.87 8.88 13.11
CA GLN A 114 9.17 9.39 12.70
C GLN A 114 9.12 10.19 11.40
N VAL A 115 8.40 9.70 10.39
CA VAL A 115 8.26 10.42 9.12
C VAL A 115 7.50 11.72 9.29
N LEU A 116 6.41 11.74 10.07
CA LEU A 116 5.66 12.97 10.37
C LEU A 116 6.53 14.01 11.07
N GLU A 117 7.39 13.58 12.00
CA GLU A 117 8.33 14.48 12.66
C GLU A 117 9.39 14.99 11.69
N GLN A 118 9.94 14.14 10.81
CA GLN A 118 10.91 14.55 9.81
C GLN A 118 10.33 15.54 8.80
N ILE A 119 9.09 15.38 8.36
CA ILE A 119 8.42 16.33 7.46
C ILE A 119 8.35 17.73 8.12
N ARG A 120 8.14 17.80 9.43
CA ARG A 120 8.04 19.06 10.18
C ARG A 120 9.40 19.70 10.49
N SER A 121 10.35 18.89 10.97
CA SER A 121 11.62 19.37 11.52
C SER A 121 12.76 19.39 10.51
N THR A 122 12.76 18.47 9.54
CA THR A 122 13.82 18.30 8.55
C THR A 122 13.27 17.95 7.17
N PRO A 123 12.47 18.83 6.53
CA PRO A 123 11.77 18.53 5.27
C PRO A 123 12.70 18.14 4.11
N ASP A 124 13.97 18.56 4.14
CA ASP A 124 14.98 18.17 3.14
C ASP A 124 15.55 16.76 3.33
N SER A 125 15.08 16.02 4.35
CA SER A 125 15.52 14.64 4.60
C SER A 125 15.16 13.73 3.43
N ARG A 126 16.12 12.90 3.02
CA ARG A 126 15.95 11.84 2.02
C ARG A 126 15.66 10.47 2.67
N ARG A 127 15.37 10.46 3.98
CA ARG A 127 15.18 9.25 4.80
C ARG A 127 13.73 9.07 5.26
N MET A 128 12.80 9.83 4.69
CA MET A 128 11.36 9.75 5.00
C MET A 128 10.73 8.53 4.33
N ILE A 129 11.04 7.35 4.86
CA ILE A 129 10.60 6.05 4.32
C ILE A 129 9.81 5.30 5.38
N VAL A 130 8.73 4.64 4.96
CA VAL A 130 7.97 3.66 5.75
C VAL A 130 8.01 2.34 5.01
N SER A 131 8.55 1.30 5.64
CA SER A 131 8.68 -0.05 5.07
C SER A 131 7.69 -1.01 5.72
N SER A 132 7.01 -1.79 4.88
CA SER A 132 6.21 -2.96 5.32
C SER A 132 6.98 -4.26 5.16
N TRP A 133 8.06 -4.26 4.39
CA TRP A 133 8.82 -5.45 4.04
C TRP A 133 9.90 -5.74 5.08
N ASN A 134 9.49 -6.40 6.15
CA ASN A 134 10.40 -6.92 7.18
C ASN A 134 10.74 -8.39 6.88
N VAL A 135 11.94 -8.64 6.41
CA VAL A 135 12.39 -9.98 5.97
C VAL A 135 12.25 -11.03 7.08
N ALA A 136 12.46 -10.65 8.34
CA ALA A 136 12.34 -11.56 9.49
C ALA A 136 10.88 -11.92 9.82
N ASP A 137 9.94 -11.05 9.44
CA ASP A 137 8.50 -11.23 9.75
C ASP A 137 7.68 -11.72 8.56
N VAL A 138 8.16 -11.57 7.32
CA VAL A 138 7.45 -12.01 6.11
C VAL A 138 6.94 -13.47 6.21
N PRO A 139 7.70 -14.44 6.75
CA PRO A 139 7.20 -15.81 6.91
C PRO A 139 6.06 -15.99 7.90
N LYS A 140 5.85 -15.01 8.80
CA LYS A 140 4.79 -15.01 9.82
C LYS A 140 3.51 -14.32 9.35
N MET A 141 3.56 -13.62 8.21
CA MET A 141 2.43 -12.89 7.65
C MET A 141 1.53 -13.83 6.85
N LYS A 142 0.22 -13.73 7.03
CA LYS A 142 -0.76 -14.48 6.23
C LYS A 142 -0.73 -14.08 4.77
N LEU A 143 -0.43 -12.80 4.49
CA LEU A 143 -0.21 -12.28 3.16
C LEU A 143 0.98 -11.30 3.17
N PRO A 144 2.10 -11.64 2.49
CA PRO A 144 3.24 -10.73 2.36
C PRO A 144 2.86 -9.42 1.68
N PRO A 145 3.35 -8.26 2.17
CA PRO A 145 2.94 -6.95 1.69
C PRO A 145 3.19 -6.74 0.20
N CYS A 146 2.16 -6.36 -0.55
CA CYS A 146 2.31 -5.90 -1.94
C CYS A 146 2.89 -4.47 -1.98
N HIS A 147 2.42 -3.59 -1.09
CA HIS A 147 3.04 -2.29 -0.82
C HIS A 147 4.27 -2.50 0.05
N ALA A 148 5.43 -2.64 -0.59
CA ALA A 148 6.64 -2.98 0.15
C ALA A 148 7.16 -1.81 0.97
N PHE A 149 7.13 -0.60 0.42
CA PHE A 149 7.46 0.65 1.11
C PHE A 149 6.92 1.86 0.37
N PHE A 150 6.86 2.99 1.07
CA PHE A 150 6.60 4.28 0.47
C PHE A 150 7.58 5.34 1.03
N GLN A 151 7.86 6.35 0.23
CA GLN A 151 8.79 7.42 0.53
C GLN A 151 8.12 8.77 0.30
N PHE A 152 8.38 9.71 1.21
CA PHE A 152 7.98 11.10 1.06
C PHE A 152 9.13 11.98 0.61
N TYR A 153 8.77 13.05 -0.06
CA TYR A 153 9.69 14.07 -0.53
C TYR A 153 9.02 15.44 -0.47
N VAL A 154 9.70 16.42 0.10
CA VAL A 154 9.23 17.82 0.19
C VAL A 154 10.07 18.67 -0.75
N ALA A 155 9.41 19.47 -1.59
CA ALA A 155 10.04 20.49 -2.42
C ALA A 155 9.05 21.62 -2.66
N ASP A 156 9.53 22.86 -2.61
CA ASP A 156 8.74 24.08 -2.85
C ASP A 156 7.45 24.12 -2.01
N GLY A 157 7.52 23.69 -0.74
CA GLY A 157 6.36 23.62 0.16
C GLY A 157 5.31 22.58 -0.20
N LYS A 158 5.62 21.66 -1.13
CA LYS A 158 4.72 20.59 -1.56
C LYS A 158 5.25 19.24 -1.12
N LEU A 159 4.35 18.39 -0.63
CA LEU A 159 4.63 16.99 -0.27
C LEU A 159 4.33 16.07 -1.44
N SER A 160 5.28 15.20 -1.76
CA SER A 160 5.13 14.10 -2.72
C SER A 160 5.27 12.76 -2.01
N CYS A 161 4.57 11.74 -2.51
CA CYS A 161 4.72 10.37 -2.03
C CYS A 161 4.96 9.43 -3.20
N GLN A 162 5.94 8.56 -3.07
CA GLN A 162 6.19 7.45 -4.00
C GLN A 162 5.96 6.12 -3.28
N LEU A 163 5.07 5.29 -3.83
CA LEU A 163 4.80 3.95 -3.36
C LEU A 163 5.47 2.94 -4.29
N TYR A 164 6.19 1.96 -3.71
CA TYR A 164 6.69 0.80 -4.42
C TYR A 164 5.82 -0.43 -4.13
N GLN A 165 5.25 -0.98 -5.20
CA GLN A 165 4.52 -2.24 -5.17
C GLN A 165 5.36 -3.33 -5.84
N ARG A 166 5.67 -4.41 -5.10
CA ARG A 166 6.38 -5.58 -5.66
C ARG A 166 5.52 -6.40 -6.60
N SER A 167 4.21 -6.31 -6.47
CA SER A 167 3.20 -7.02 -7.26
C SER A 167 1.90 -6.25 -7.24
N ALA A 168 1.25 -6.13 -8.38
CA ALA A 168 -0.05 -5.49 -8.49
C ALA A 168 -0.87 -6.12 -9.62
N ASP A 169 -2.08 -6.57 -9.30
CA ASP A 169 -3.08 -6.87 -10.30
C ASP A 169 -3.68 -5.56 -10.82
N ILE A 170 -3.69 -5.39 -12.15
CA ILE A 170 -4.12 -4.12 -12.75
C ILE A 170 -5.61 -3.83 -12.57
N PHE A 171 -6.44 -4.86 -12.42
CA PHE A 171 -7.88 -4.73 -12.26
C PHE A 171 -8.33 -4.77 -10.80
N LEU A 172 -7.67 -5.56 -9.96
CA LEU A 172 -8.03 -5.77 -8.57
C LEU A 172 -7.23 -4.89 -7.62
N GLY A 173 -5.90 -4.88 -7.75
CA GLY A 173 -5.00 -4.19 -6.83
C GLY A 173 -4.83 -2.70 -7.14
N VAL A 174 -4.39 -2.37 -8.35
CA VAL A 174 -4.07 -0.99 -8.72
C VAL A 174 -5.20 0.01 -8.45
N PRO A 175 -6.50 -0.28 -8.71
CA PRO A 175 -7.58 0.65 -8.41
C PRO A 175 -7.72 1.04 -6.94
N TYR A 176 -7.39 0.13 -6.02
CA TYR A 176 -7.48 0.37 -4.58
C TYR A 176 -6.24 1.07 -4.04
N LEU A 177 -5.08 0.89 -4.67
CA LEU A 177 -3.79 1.28 -4.17
C LEU A 177 -3.33 2.68 -4.63
N CYS A 178 -3.89 3.19 -5.72
CA CYS A 178 -3.65 4.57 -6.16
C CYS A 178 -4.14 5.62 -5.14
N HIS A 179 -4.79 5.20 -4.06
CA HIS A 179 -5.41 6.08 -3.07
C HIS A 179 -4.56 6.31 -1.80
N ILE A 180 -3.56 5.47 -1.53
CA ILE A 180 -2.69 5.60 -0.35
C ILE A 180 -1.92 6.93 -0.27
N PRO A 181 -1.36 7.49 -1.36
CA PRO A 181 -0.56 8.72 -1.30
C PRO A 181 -1.29 9.96 -0.80
N LYS A 182 -2.61 9.98 -0.84
CA LYS A 182 -3.38 11.21 -0.55
C LYS A 182 -3.70 11.49 0.90
N MET A 183 -3.51 10.54 1.81
CA MET A 183 -3.91 10.73 3.20
C MET A 183 -2.90 11.54 4.05
N TYR A 184 -1.85 12.05 3.41
CA TYR A 184 -0.79 12.82 4.06
C TYR A 184 -0.58 14.23 3.49
N SER A 185 -1.47 14.70 2.61
CA SER A 185 -1.45 16.08 2.08
C SER A 185 -2.35 17.02 2.87
#